data_9a1cfed804426aa7c5ed8f0f1732c6c4
#
_entry.id   9a1cfed804426aa7c5ed8f0f1732c6c4
#
_cell.length_a   1.000
_cell.length_b   1.000
_cell.length_c   1.000
_cell.angle_alpha   90.00
_cell.angle_beta   90.00
_cell.angle_gamma   90.00
#
_symmetry.space_group_name_H-M   'P 1'
#
loop_
_entity.id
_entity.type
_entity.pdbx_description
1 polymer ?
#
loop_
_entity_poly.entity_id
_entity_poly.type
_entity_poly.pdbx_seq_one_letter_code
_entity_poly.pdbx_strand_id
1 'polypeptide(L)'
;MAHEQPTKVLVVAFTDDAAAAIYVINRLQPDALCFVLPESAKGLVESAIQPNIEHMPRRWDWVALAETVDVAACHHALASAMPDLLKAWDVHAGDLVLDLTGATPAMAGALTLVTLPTSSRTVALLPWSEGDEGEPISFNGRSARWAQGNLWDDVALVSRHEAAELFNRGMYQASARLFREMETRVSGGQKPTYRAFADLAEGYEFWERFHYRQAWDKLKTATKALEMASLWGGPPGLKAVLPGIKANAGFLERLVLDPAAVKDSLSLDLLAHVSRRLHVAHDPEAAMIALVRALESFAQRLLFKQHKIKTWDVLPEQLPQVLQETCRTSWLDDVDGKYKMSRQSQFRALAGLGDPLGQAFLREWPTMKPLLDAANHGVLGHGFEPVKSERVQQLYDAVVKLTGVTESSLPKFPSLAL
;
A
#
# COMPACT_ATOMS: atom_id res chain seq x y z
N MET A 1 3.08 -3.91 -35.80
CA MET A 1 4.02 -2.86 -35.35
C MET A 1 3.40 -2.20 -34.14
N ALA A 2 3.96 -2.38 -32.94
CA ALA A 2 3.53 -1.64 -31.77
C ALA A 2 3.86 -0.16 -32.05
N HIS A 3 2.88 0.73 -31.91
CA HIS A 3 3.13 2.17 -31.97
C HIS A 3 4.12 2.51 -30.84
N GLU A 4 5.38 2.76 -31.20
CA GLU A 4 6.35 3.31 -30.25
C GLU A 4 5.81 4.65 -29.75
N GLN A 5 5.74 4.82 -28.44
CA GLN A 5 5.35 6.10 -27.87
C GLN A 5 6.36 7.17 -28.29
N PRO A 6 5.93 8.37 -28.70
CA PRO A 6 6.85 9.42 -29.11
C PRO A 6 7.89 9.68 -28.00
N THR A 7 9.15 9.79 -28.40
CA THR A 7 10.26 10.05 -27.48
C THR A 7 10.34 11.55 -27.22
N LYS A 8 9.97 12.00 -26.03
CA LYS A 8 10.04 13.42 -25.68
C LYS A 8 11.48 13.85 -25.44
N VAL A 9 12.24 13.09 -24.65
CA VAL A 9 13.63 13.41 -24.32
C VAL A 9 14.50 12.16 -24.51
N LEU A 10 15.56 12.30 -25.28
CA LEU A 10 16.58 11.27 -25.47
C LEU A 10 17.91 11.72 -24.87
N VAL A 11 18.50 10.89 -24.04
CA VAL A 11 19.88 11.04 -23.58
C VAL A 11 20.74 10.01 -24.29
N VAL A 12 21.70 10.44 -25.06
CA VAL A 12 22.63 9.60 -25.83
C VAL A 12 23.98 9.62 -25.17
N ALA A 13 24.41 8.49 -24.64
CA ALA A 13 25.75 8.35 -24.06
C ALA A 13 26.67 7.68 -25.06
N PHE A 14 27.76 8.35 -25.43
CA PHE A 14 28.75 7.79 -26.38
C PHE A 14 30.16 8.32 -26.12
N THR A 15 31.15 7.60 -26.64
CA THR A 15 32.57 8.01 -26.56
C THR A 15 33.12 8.38 -27.93
N ASP A 16 32.98 7.53 -28.93
CA ASP A 16 33.59 7.68 -30.26
C ASP A 16 32.71 7.16 -31.41
N ASP A 17 31.69 6.36 -31.11
CA ASP A 17 30.81 5.77 -32.14
C ASP A 17 29.64 6.70 -32.50
N ALA A 18 29.90 7.71 -33.32
CA ALA A 18 28.89 8.61 -33.83
C ALA A 18 27.82 7.92 -34.68
N ALA A 19 28.15 6.84 -35.37
CA ALA A 19 27.20 6.16 -36.25
C ALA A 19 26.05 5.50 -35.50
N ALA A 20 26.32 4.92 -34.33
CA ALA A 20 25.30 4.36 -33.46
C ALA A 20 24.38 5.46 -32.92
N ALA A 21 24.94 6.57 -32.43
CA ALA A 21 24.19 7.72 -31.96
C ALA A 21 23.24 8.29 -33.05
N ILE A 22 23.76 8.48 -34.27
CA ILE A 22 22.99 8.92 -35.46
C ILE A 22 21.79 8.00 -35.70
N TYR A 23 22.05 6.67 -35.74
CA TYR A 23 21.01 5.70 -35.99
C TYR A 23 19.87 5.79 -34.91
N VAL A 24 20.24 5.85 -33.64
CA VAL A 24 19.29 5.90 -32.56
C VAL A 24 18.47 7.22 -32.56
N ILE A 25 19.13 8.35 -32.81
CA ILE A 25 18.47 9.66 -32.90
C ILE A 25 17.47 9.68 -34.07
N ASN A 26 17.87 9.24 -35.26
CA ASN A 26 16.99 9.19 -36.44
C ASN A 26 15.82 8.23 -36.27
N ARG A 27 16.02 7.11 -35.56
CA ARG A 27 14.94 6.15 -35.26
C ARG A 27 13.92 6.69 -34.24
N LEU A 28 14.38 7.37 -33.18
CA LEU A 28 13.53 7.80 -32.09
C LEU A 28 12.94 9.20 -32.28
N GLN A 29 13.57 10.05 -33.09
CA GLN A 29 13.14 11.42 -33.43
C GLN A 29 12.69 12.22 -32.19
N PRO A 30 13.57 12.44 -31.19
CA PRO A 30 13.20 13.08 -29.92
C PRO A 30 12.86 14.56 -30.07
N ASP A 31 12.00 15.10 -29.19
CA ASP A 31 11.71 16.52 -29.10
C ASP A 31 12.87 17.31 -28.44
N ALA A 32 13.62 16.63 -27.55
CA ALA A 32 14.80 17.18 -26.91
C ALA A 32 15.92 16.10 -26.82
N LEU A 33 17.18 16.54 -26.93
CA LEU A 33 18.35 15.66 -27.03
C LEU A 33 19.46 16.12 -26.09
N CYS A 34 19.94 15.22 -25.22
CA CYS A 34 21.11 15.45 -24.39
C CYS A 34 22.20 14.44 -24.73
N PHE A 35 23.41 14.93 -24.98
CA PHE A 35 24.58 14.08 -25.16
C PHE A 35 25.33 13.94 -23.83
N VAL A 36 25.71 12.72 -23.46
CA VAL A 36 26.64 12.42 -22.38
C VAL A 36 27.90 11.85 -22.99
N LEU A 37 29.01 12.56 -22.91
CA LEU A 37 30.20 12.28 -23.66
C LEU A 37 31.48 12.77 -22.96
N PRO A 38 32.68 12.20 -23.27
CA PRO A 38 33.93 12.77 -22.81
C PRO A 38 34.24 14.09 -23.50
N GLU A 39 34.97 14.98 -22.83
CA GLU A 39 35.42 16.27 -23.38
C GLU A 39 35.99 16.14 -24.81
N SER A 40 36.77 15.08 -25.07
CA SER A 40 37.40 14.81 -26.39
C SER A 40 36.37 14.53 -27.51
N ALA A 41 35.17 14.10 -27.18
CA ALA A 41 34.14 13.75 -28.18
C ALA A 41 33.19 14.91 -28.53
N LYS A 42 33.32 16.08 -27.91
CA LYS A 42 32.45 17.25 -28.18
C LYS A 42 32.44 17.62 -29.68
N GLY A 43 33.61 17.60 -30.34
CA GLY A 43 33.73 17.92 -31.74
C GLY A 43 33.00 16.94 -32.67
N LEU A 44 32.73 15.71 -32.24
CA LEU A 44 31.98 14.74 -33.03
C LEU A 44 30.49 15.10 -33.15
N VAL A 45 29.95 15.82 -32.18
CA VAL A 45 28.53 16.26 -32.23
C VAL A 45 28.33 17.18 -33.45
N GLU A 46 29.21 18.16 -33.64
CA GLU A 46 29.10 19.15 -34.74
C GLU A 46 29.60 18.58 -36.05
N SER A 47 30.71 17.81 -36.05
CA SER A 47 31.35 17.37 -37.28
C SER A 47 30.74 16.09 -37.86
N ALA A 48 30.19 15.18 -37.04
CA ALA A 48 29.72 13.89 -37.49
C ALA A 48 28.23 13.66 -37.25
N ILE A 49 27.68 14.10 -36.08
CA ILE A 49 26.27 13.80 -35.72
C ILE A 49 25.31 14.79 -36.38
N GLN A 50 25.46 16.09 -36.14
CA GLN A 50 24.54 17.11 -36.66
C GLN A 50 24.33 17.05 -38.18
N PRO A 51 25.37 16.84 -39.04
CA PRO A 51 25.16 16.77 -40.47
C PRO A 51 24.45 15.51 -40.99
N ASN A 52 24.36 14.47 -40.15
CA ASN A 52 23.86 13.15 -40.54
C ASN A 52 22.58 12.72 -39.81
N ILE A 53 22.00 13.56 -38.97
CA ILE A 53 20.66 13.33 -38.39
C ILE A 53 19.60 14.03 -39.22
N GLU A 54 18.43 13.38 -39.38
CA GLU A 54 17.33 13.88 -40.21
C GLU A 54 16.73 15.17 -39.64
N HIS A 55 16.68 15.29 -38.33
CA HIS A 55 16.12 16.44 -37.61
C HIS A 55 16.86 16.68 -36.31
N MET A 56 17.43 17.89 -36.15
CA MET A 56 18.02 18.32 -34.88
C MET A 56 16.93 18.94 -34.01
N PRO A 57 16.68 18.42 -32.78
CA PRO A 57 15.69 18.99 -31.87
C PRO A 57 16.00 20.44 -31.52
N ARG A 58 14.97 21.26 -31.28
CA ARG A 58 15.15 22.66 -30.88
C ARG A 58 15.83 22.82 -29.53
N ARG A 59 15.67 21.82 -28.66
CA ARG A 59 16.30 21.74 -27.34
C ARG A 59 17.35 20.66 -27.39
N TRP A 60 18.58 21.04 -27.28
CA TRP A 60 19.66 20.10 -27.15
C TRP A 60 20.81 20.67 -26.32
N ASP A 61 21.53 19.81 -25.63
CA ASP A 61 22.65 20.16 -24.79
C ASP A 61 23.56 18.95 -24.59
N TRP A 62 24.66 19.12 -23.88
CA TRP A 62 25.55 18.04 -23.48
C TRP A 62 26.00 18.13 -22.03
N VAL A 63 26.26 16.96 -21.44
CA VAL A 63 27.01 16.82 -20.19
C VAL A 63 28.35 16.20 -20.53
N ALA A 64 29.42 17.02 -20.45
CA ALA A 64 30.77 16.56 -20.73
C ALA A 64 31.40 15.96 -19.45
N LEU A 65 31.99 14.77 -19.62
CA LEU A 65 32.62 14.02 -18.55
C LEU A 65 34.15 14.12 -18.68
N ALA A 66 34.82 14.50 -17.61
CA ALA A 66 36.28 14.50 -17.54
C ALA A 66 36.85 13.08 -17.39
N GLU A 67 36.05 12.16 -16.84
CA GLU A 67 36.39 10.76 -16.58
C GLU A 67 35.23 9.87 -17.04
N THR A 68 35.51 8.76 -17.71
CA THR A 68 34.51 7.87 -18.30
C THR A 68 34.66 6.41 -17.88
N VAL A 69 35.66 6.07 -17.08
CA VAL A 69 35.93 4.71 -16.61
C VAL A 69 35.62 4.51 -15.12
N ASP A 70 35.55 5.58 -14.34
CA ASP A 70 35.20 5.55 -12.93
C ASP A 70 33.72 5.86 -12.73
N VAL A 71 32.95 4.90 -12.16
CA VAL A 71 31.51 5.04 -11.92
C VAL A 71 31.21 6.19 -10.98
N ALA A 72 32.02 6.38 -9.91
CA ALA A 72 31.74 7.42 -8.91
C ALA A 72 31.98 8.82 -9.51
N ALA A 73 33.03 9.00 -10.29
CA ALA A 73 33.34 10.26 -11.00
C ALA A 73 32.24 10.60 -12.01
N CYS A 74 31.83 9.63 -12.86
CA CYS A 74 30.69 9.78 -13.78
C CYS A 74 29.40 10.13 -13.04
N HIS A 75 29.09 9.41 -11.97
CA HIS A 75 27.89 9.67 -11.18
C HIS A 75 27.89 11.07 -10.58
N HIS A 76 28.99 11.51 -10.00
CA HIS A 76 29.09 12.84 -9.40
C HIS A 76 28.85 13.95 -10.43
N ALA A 77 29.47 13.85 -11.61
CA ALA A 77 29.30 14.81 -12.69
C ALA A 77 27.83 14.84 -13.20
N LEU A 78 27.25 13.67 -13.43
CA LEU A 78 25.87 13.54 -13.90
C LEU A 78 24.85 13.98 -12.85
N ALA A 79 25.05 13.63 -11.58
CA ALA A 79 24.16 14.02 -10.49
C ALA A 79 24.15 15.53 -10.26
N SER A 80 25.24 16.22 -10.62
CA SER A 80 25.31 17.70 -10.57
C SER A 80 24.59 18.35 -11.76
N ALA A 81 24.72 17.80 -12.97
CA ALA A 81 24.26 18.47 -14.20
C ALA A 81 22.85 18.06 -14.63
N MET A 82 22.51 16.76 -14.56
CA MET A 82 21.27 16.22 -15.09
C MET A 82 19.99 16.76 -14.44
N PRO A 83 19.90 16.91 -13.10
CA PRO A 83 18.68 17.40 -12.47
C PRO A 83 18.25 18.81 -12.95
N ASP A 84 19.23 19.69 -13.11
CA ASP A 84 18.96 21.07 -13.58
C ASP A 84 18.52 21.08 -15.05
N LEU A 85 19.15 20.27 -15.89
CA LEU A 85 18.78 20.11 -17.28
C LEU A 85 17.37 19.55 -17.45
N LEU A 86 17.06 18.45 -16.75
CA LEU A 86 15.72 17.82 -16.79
C LEU A 86 14.64 18.76 -16.29
N LYS A 87 14.92 19.52 -15.24
CA LYS A 87 14.01 20.54 -14.71
C LYS A 87 13.82 21.70 -15.71
N ALA A 88 14.88 22.20 -16.33
CA ALA A 88 14.79 23.26 -17.31
C ALA A 88 13.98 22.84 -18.57
N TRP A 89 13.97 21.57 -18.89
CA TRP A 89 13.21 21.00 -19.98
C TRP A 89 11.82 20.52 -19.62
N ASP A 90 11.42 20.63 -18.36
CA ASP A 90 10.11 20.17 -17.82
C ASP A 90 9.86 18.68 -18.12
N VAL A 91 10.87 17.84 -17.82
CA VAL A 91 10.84 16.40 -18.09
C VAL A 91 10.05 15.70 -16.99
N HIS A 92 9.01 14.97 -17.39
CA HIS A 92 8.18 14.19 -16.47
C HIS A 92 8.59 12.70 -16.43
N ALA A 93 8.14 12.01 -15.40
CA ALA A 93 8.37 10.58 -15.26
C ALA A 93 7.86 9.81 -16.50
N GLY A 94 8.74 8.99 -17.09
CA GLY A 94 8.45 8.21 -18.30
C GLY A 94 8.71 8.92 -19.63
N ASP A 95 9.06 10.21 -19.64
CA ASP A 95 9.39 10.97 -20.88
C ASP A 95 10.82 10.70 -21.34
N LEU A 96 11.69 10.22 -20.45
CA LEU A 96 13.12 10.05 -20.69
C LEU A 96 13.46 8.68 -21.28
N VAL A 97 14.23 8.69 -22.35
CA VAL A 97 14.85 7.50 -22.96
C VAL A 97 16.36 7.64 -22.90
N LEU A 98 17.05 6.61 -22.43
CA LEU A 98 18.51 6.52 -22.39
C LEU A 98 19.00 5.63 -23.52
N ASP A 99 19.83 6.16 -24.40
CA ASP A 99 20.64 5.33 -25.29
C ASP A 99 21.98 5.03 -24.62
N LEU A 100 22.23 3.76 -24.39
CA LEU A 100 23.42 3.26 -23.72
C LEU A 100 24.39 2.57 -24.73
N THR A 101 24.11 2.66 -26.01
CA THR A 101 24.87 1.95 -27.07
C THR A 101 26.37 2.26 -27.07
N GLY A 102 26.71 3.52 -27.03
CA GLY A 102 28.13 3.97 -27.08
C GLY A 102 28.69 4.33 -25.69
N ALA A 103 27.98 4.03 -24.61
CA ALA A 103 28.41 4.32 -23.26
C ALA A 103 29.50 3.35 -22.78
N THR A 104 30.48 3.85 -22.02
CA THR A 104 31.31 2.95 -21.20
C THR A 104 30.48 2.29 -20.13
N PRO A 105 30.92 1.16 -19.54
CA PRO A 105 30.19 0.56 -18.40
C PRO A 105 29.99 1.53 -17.21
N ALA A 106 30.96 2.41 -16.95
CA ALA A 106 30.90 3.41 -15.90
C ALA A 106 29.87 4.51 -16.22
N MET A 107 29.85 5.01 -17.46
CA MET A 107 28.86 5.98 -17.91
C MET A 107 27.44 5.39 -17.85
N ALA A 108 27.24 4.17 -18.34
CA ALA A 108 25.96 3.48 -18.35
C ALA A 108 25.43 3.28 -16.93
N GLY A 109 26.27 2.78 -16.02
CA GLY A 109 25.91 2.60 -14.60
C GLY A 109 25.55 3.91 -13.91
N ALA A 110 26.38 4.93 -14.07
CA ALA A 110 26.17 6.25 -13.45
C ALA A 110 24.91 6.94 -14.01
N LEU A 111 24.71 6.93 -15.33
CA LEU A 111 23.54 7.53 -15.98
C LEU A 111 22.25 6.84 -15.55
N THR A 112 22.26 5.50 -15.47
CA THR A 112 21.14 4.70 -14.97
C THR A 112 20.76 5.11 -13.55
N LEU A 113 21.72 5.22 -12.62
CA LEU A 113 21.47 5.59 -11.24
C LEU A 113 20.89 7.01 -11.10
N VAL A 114 21.43 7.98 -11.82
CA VAL A 114 21.00 9.38 -11.76
C VAL A 114 19.58 9.57 -12.32
N THR A 115 19.22 8.81 -13.38
CA THR A 115 17.94 8.99 -14.05
C THR A 115 16.84 8.05 -13.53
N LEU A 116 17.16 7.09 -12.68
CA LEU A 116 16.19 6.14 -12.11
C LEU A 116 14.97 6.84 -11.49
N PRO A 117 15.09 7.97 -10.73
CA PRO A 117 13.95 8.68 -10.19
C PRO A 117 12.97 9.21 -11.24
N THR A 118 13.42 9.47 -12.47
CA THR A 118 12.61 9.96 -13.58
C THR A 118 11.93 8.88 -14.41
N SER A 119 12.07 7.60 -14.03
CA SER A 119 11.48 6.45 -14.76
C SER A 119 11.89 6.38 -16.21
N SER A 120 13.21 6.33 -16.45
CA SER A 120 13.77 6.26 -17.79
C SER A 120 13.59 4.87 -18.42
N ARG A 121 13.25 4.87 -19.71
CA ARG A 121 13.39 3.70 -20.59
C ARG A 121 14.81 3.65 -21.09
N THR A 122 15.33 2.45 -21.38
CA THR A 122 16.65 2.26 -21.97
C THR A 122 16.51 1.68 -23.35
N VAL A 123 17.39 2.10 -24.26
CA VAL A 123 17.59 1.51 -25.56
C VAL A 123 19.07 1.23 -25.78
N ALA A 124 19.38 0.21 -26.58
CA ALA A 124 20.73 -0.08 -27.00
C ALA A 124 20.74 -0.84 -28.34
N LEU A 125 21.74 -0.59 -29.14
CA LEU A 125 22.09 -1.44 -30.27
C LEU A 125 23.13 -2.47 -29.78
N LEU A 126 22.69 -3.71 -29.63
CA LEU A 126 23.55 -4.81 -29.23
C LEU A 126 24.06 -5.56 -30.44
N PRO A 127 25.26 -6.15 -30.43
CA PRO A 127 25.74 -6.99 -31.50
C PRO A 127 24.72 -8.08 -31.84
N TRP A 128 24.50 -8.30 -33.16
CA TRP A 128 23.67 -9.40 -33.63
C TRP A 128 24.43 -10.72 -33.51
N SER A 129 23.76 -11.75 -33.03
CA SER A 129 24.24 -13.11 -32.92
C SER A 129 23.30 -14.08 -33.67
N GLU A 130 23.88 -15.16 -34.23
CA GLU A 130 23.11 -16.22 -34.89
C GLU A 130 22.20 -16.90 -33.82
N GLY A 131 20.87 -16.81 -33.99
CA GLY A 131 19.87 -17.26 -33.01
C GLY A 131 19.08 -16.16 -32.32
N ASP A 132 19.44 -14.89 -32.50
CA ASP A 132 18.64 -13.77 -32.05
C ASP A 132 17.30 -13.69 -32.80
N GLU A 133 16.23 -13.29 -32.13
CA GLU A 133 14.91 -13.11 -32.73
C GLU A 133 14.87 -11.86 -33.64
N GLY A 134 14.23 -11.97 -34.81
CA GLY A 134 13.99 -10.88 -35.75
C GLY A 134 15.06 -10.76 -36.85
N GLU A 135 15.04 -9.66 -37.62
CA GLU A 135 16.02 -9.37 -38.64
C GLU A 135 17.14 -8.46 -38.11
N PRO A 136 18.41 -8.70 -38.51
CA PRO A 136 19.50 -7.84 -38.08
C PRO A 136 19.38 -6.43 -38.67
N ILE A 137 19.61 -5.44 -37.81
CA ILE A 137 19.73 -4.03 -38.20
C ILE A 137 21.12 -3.81 -38.73
N SER A 138 21.21 -3.39 -39.99
CA SER A 138 22.50 -3.04 -40.59
C SER A 138 22.76 -1.54 -40.49
N PHE A 139 23.85 -1.15 -39.86
CA PHE A 139 24.30 0.24 -39.81
C PHE A 139 25.85 0.27 -39.85
N ASN A 140 26.37 1.17 -40.63
CA ASN A 140 27.84 1.34 -40.79
C ASN A 140 28.63 0.02 -40.96
N GLY A 141 28.10 -0.92 -41.76
CA GLY A 141 28.70 -2.22 -42.00
C GLY A 141 28.66 -3.22 -40.84
N ARG A 142 27.92 -2.91 -39.77
CA ARG A 142 27.72 -3.79 -38.60
C ARG A 142 26.31 -4.32 -38.59
N SER A 143 26.13 -5.53 -38.07
CA SER A 143 24.81 -6.09 -37.77
C SER A 143 24.53 -6.00 -36.29
N ALA A 144 23.35 -5.43 -35.92
CA ALA A 144 22.93 -5.24 -34.56
C ALA A 144 21.48 -5.66 -34.34
N ARG A 145 21.09 -5.83 -33.13
CA ARG A 145 19.70 -5.94 -32.71
C ARG A 145 19.31 -4.78 -31.80
N TRP A 146 18.07 -4.34 -31.90
CA TRP A 146 17.50 -3.34 -31.03
C TRP A 146 17.12 -3.98 -29.70
N ALA A 147 17.66 -3.47 -28.62
CA ALA A 147 17.24 -3.82 -27.25
C ALA A 147 16.53 -2.62 -26.61
N GLN A 148 15.42 -2.87 -25.99
CA GLN A 148 14.67 -1.85 -25.24
C GLN A 148 14.19 -2.43 -23.92
N GLY A 149 14.33 -1.67 -22.84
CA GLY A 149 13.93 -2.07 -21.49
C GLY A 149 13.37 -0.93 -20.69
N ASN A 150 12.72 -1.29 -19.60
CA ASN A 150 12.33 -0.38 -18.55
C ASN A 150 13.01 -0.83 -17.25
N LEU A 151 13.94 -0.04 -16.75
CA LEU A 151 14.71 -0.37 -15.55
C LEU A 151 13.81 -0.60 -14.33
N TRP A 152 12.64 0.03 -14.30
CA TRP A 152 11.70 -0.14 -13.21
C TRP A 152 11.06 -1.53 -13.15
N ASP A 153 11.06 -2.28 -14.23
CA ASP A 153 10.55 -3.66 -14.19
C ASP A 153 11.40 -4.55 -13.28
N ASP A 154 12.71 -4.27 -13.17
CA ASP A 154 13.63 -4.97 -12.27
C ASP A 154 13.69 -4.30 -10.87
N VAL A 155 13.79 -2.97 -10.82
CA VAL A 155 13.84 -2.21 -9.55
C VAL A 155 12.56 -2.42 -8.74
N ALA A 156 11.42 -2.53 -9.40
CA ALA A 156 10.14 -2.81 -8.73
C ALA A 156 10.14 -4.13 -7.95
N LEU A 157 11.02 -5.10 -8.27
CA LEU A 157 11.16 -6.32 -7.47
C LEU A 157 11.64 -6.02 -6.04
N VAL A 158 12.60 -5.10 -5.88
CA VAL A 158 13.12 -4.69 -4.56
C VAL A 158 12.09 -3.83 -3.83
N SER A 159 11.55 -2.82 -4.51
CA SER A 159 10.54 -1.91 -3.94
C SER A 159 9.25 -2.66 -3.54
N ARG A 160 8.90 -3.72 -4.25
CA ARG A 160 7.77 -4.59 -3.92
C ARG A 160 7.98 -5.29 -2.58
N HIS A 161 9.18 -5.77 -2.32
CA HIS A 161 9.52 -6.39 -1.04
C HIS A 161 9.39 -5.37 0.11
N GLU A 162 9.91 -4.16 -0.06
CA GLU A 162 9.75 -3.08 0.91
C GLU A 162 8.28 -2.72 1.14
N ALA A 163 7.49 -2.60 0.07
CA ALA A 163 6.06 -2.33 0.18
C ALA A 163 5.31 -3.45 0.93
N ALA A 164 5.69 -4.73 0.71
CA ALA A 164 5.15 -5.86 1.45
C ALA A 164 5.52 -5.81 2.94
N GLU A 165 6.76 -5.47 3.28
CA GLU A 165 7.20 -5.30 4.67
C GLU A 165 6.42 -4.18 5.39
N LEU A 166 6.19 -3.04 4.72
CA LEU A 166 5.36 -1.97 5.27
C LEU A 166 3.92 -2.44 5.51
N PHE A 167 3.35 -3.19 4.56
CA PHE A 167 2.03 -3.80 4.72
C PHE A 167 1.98 -4.72 5.94
N ASN A 168 2.96 -5.61 6.09
CA ASN A 168 3.04 -6.58 7.19
C ASN A 168 3.18 -5.92 8.56
N ARG A 169 3.74 -4.71 8.61
CA ARG A 169 3.83 -3.87 9.82
C ARG A 169 2.59 -3.01 10.07
N GLY A 170 1.52 -3.16 9.27
CA GLY A 170 0.31 -2.36 9.39
C GLY A 170 0.44 -0.92 8.85
N MET A 171 1.54 -0.60 8.17
CA MET A 171 1.77 0.71 7.56
C MET A 171 1.12 0.79 6.16
N TYR A 172 -0.18 0.50 6.11
CA TYR A 172 -0.91 0.29 4.84
C TYR A 172 -0.87 1.49 3.91
N GLN A 173 -0.96 2.71 4.43
CA GLN A 173 -0.89 3.93 3.62
C GLN A 173 0.48 4.09 2.94
N ALA A 174 1.57 3.80 3.65
CA ALA A 174 2.92 3.86 3.09
C ALA A 174 3.13 2.77 2.03
N SER A 175 2.67 1.53 2.33
CA SER A 175 2.67 0.42 1.38
C SER A 175 1.91 0.77 0.09
N ALA A 176 0.70 1.31 0.22
CA ALA A 176 -0.11 1.73 -0.93
C ALA A 176 0.59 2.77 -1.80
N ARG A 177 1.26 3.75 -1.20
CA ARG A 177 2.04 4.77 -1.93
C ARG A 177 3.16 4.16 -2.75
N LEU A 178 3.93 3.23 -2.18
CA LEU A 178 5.00 2.55 -2.91
C LEU A 178 4.44 1.72 -4.07
N PHE A 179 3.34 0.98 -3.88
CA PHE A 179 2.70 0.25 -4.97
C PHE A 179 2.17 1.18 -6.07
N ARG A 180 1.62 2.35 -5.72
CA ARG A 180 1.20 3.37 -6.72
C ARG A 180 2.39 3.94 -7.47
N GLU A 181 3.49 4.19 -6.78
CA GLU A 181 4.73 4.64 -7.42
C GLU A 181 5.24 3.62 -8.43
N MET A 182 5.31 2.33 -8.06
CA MET A 182 5.66 1.27 -8.98
C MET A 182 4.68 1.18 -10.17
N GLU A 183 3.36 1.28 -9.93
CA GLU A 183 2.34 1.29 -10.99
C GLU A 183 2.61 2.38 -12.05
N THR A 184 3.06 3.56 -11.63
CA THR A 184 3.32 4.65 -12.59
C THR A 184 4.56 4.40 -13.45
N ARG A 185 5.55 3.67 -12.94
CA ARG A 185 6.89 3.56 -13.49
C ARG A 185 7.18 2.27 -14.28
N VAL A 186 6.53 1.16 -13.90
CA VAL A 186 6.72 -0.13 -14.60
C VAL A 186 6.08 -0.16 -15.98
N SER A 187 6.48 -1.12 -16.80
CA SER A 187 5.88 -1.38 -18.11
C SER A 187 4.40 -1.73 -18.04
N GLY A 188 3.67 -1.45 -19.11
CA GLY A 188 2.21 -1.57 -19.17
C GLY A 188 1.65 -2.91 -18.69
N GLY A 189 2.33 -4.01 -18.98
CA GLY A 189 1.92 -5.36 -18.57
C GLY A 189 1.95 -5.58 -17.05
N GLN A 190 2.80 -4.89 -16.31
CA GLN A 190 2.92 -5.02 -14.85
C GLN A 190 2.00 -4.05 -14.08
N LYS A 191 1.59 -2.94 -14.68
CA LYS A 191 0.76 -1.91 -14.04
C LYS A 191 -0.50 -2.44 -13.34
N PRO A 192 -1.30 -3.35 -13.95
CA PRO A 192 -2.50 -3.87 -13.30
C PRO A 192 -2.21 -4.60 -11.98
N THR A 193 -1.08 -5.29 -11.90
CA THR A 193 -0.67 -6.02 -10.69
C THR A 193 -0.32 -5.07 -9.56
N TYR A 194 0.49 -4.05 -9.82
CA TYR A 194 0.84 -3.06 -8.79
C TYR A 194 -0.34 -2.19 -8.39
N ARG A 195 -1.24 -1.86 -9.33
CA ARG A 195 -2.53 -1.22 -9.01
C ARG A 195 -3.34 -2.06 -8.05
N ALA A 196 -3.42 -3.36 -8.28
CA ALA A 196 -4.18 -4.26 -7.42
C ALA A 196 -3.57 -4.38 -6.01
N PHE A 197 -2.25 -4.39 -5.88
CA PHE A 197 -1.59 -4.33 -4.56
C PHE A 197 -1.81 -2.99 -3.85
N ALA A 198 -1.78 -1.89 -4.58
CA ALA A 198 -2.11 -0.58 -4.01
C ALA A 198 -3.56 -0.53 -3.50
N ASP A 199 -4.52 -1.00 -4.31
CA ASP A 199 -5.93 -1.10 -3.91
C ASP A 199 -6.13 -2.03 -2.71
N LEU A 200 -5.36 -3.14 -2.64
CA LEU A 200 -5.34 -4.04 -1.49
C LEU A 200 -4.91 -3.30 -0.21
N ALA A 201 -3.77 -2.62 -0.26
CA ALA A 201 -3.24 -1.90 0.88
C ALA A 201 -4.18 -0.76 1.32
N GLU A 202 -4.72 0.02 0.37
CA GLU A 202 -5.75 1.03 0.65
C GLU A 202 -7.00 0.44 1.30
N GLY A 203 -7.41 -0.77 0.86
CA GLY A 203 -8.54 -1.48 1.45
C GLY A 203 -8.33 -1.82 2.93
N TYR A 204 -7.14 -2.31 3.29
CA TYR A 204 -6.79 -2.55 4.69
C TYR A 204 -6.63 -1.27 5.49
N GLU A 205 -6.14 -0.18 4.92
CA GLU A 205 -6.11 1.14 5.54
C GLU A 205 -7.51 1.64 5.88
N PHE A 206 -8.46 1.52 4.94
CA PHE A 206 -9.86 1.86 5.21
C PHE A 206 -10.47 0.99 6.31
N TRP A 207 -10.11 -0.30 6.33
CA TRP A 207 -10.59 -1.21 7.36
C TRP A 207 -10.09 -0.83 8.76
N GLU A 208 -8.80 -0.52 8.88
CA GLU A 208 -8.22 -0.04 10.14
C GLU A 208 -8.87 1.25 10.66
N ARG A 209 -9.43 2.05 9.77
CA ARG A 209 -10.17 3.28 10.10
C ARG A 209 -11.68 3.07 10.23
N PHE A 210 -12.14 1.82 10.25
CA PHE A 210 -13.57 1.47 10.32
C PHE A 210 -14.43 1.97 9.14
N HIS A 211 -13.80 2.33 8.02
CA HIS A 211 -14.49 2.70 6.77
C HIS A 211 -14.87 1.43 5.97
N TYR A 212 -15.70 0.60 6.57
CA TYR A 212 -15.98 -0.77 6.10
C TYR A 212 -16.47 -0.86 4.66
N ARG A 213 -17.30 0.07 4.21
CA ARG A 213 -17.80 0.07 2.82
C ARG A 213 -16.69 0.28 1.82
N GLN A 214 -15.84 1.30 2.05
CA GLN A 214 -14.70 1.60 1.19
C GLN A 214 -13.67 0.46 1.23
N ALA A 215 -13.42 -0.11 2.42
CA ALA A 215 -12.58 -1.28 2.59
C ALA A 215 -13.07 -2.46 1.74
N TRP A 216 -14.35 -2.79 1.84
CA TRP A 216 -14.95 -3.88 1.07
C TRP A 216 -14.88 -3.66 -0.44
N ASP A 217 -15.23 -2.48 -0.92
CA ASP A 217 -15.18 -2.14 -2.34
C ASP A 217 -13.75 -2.27 -2.90
N LYS A 218 -12.73 -1.80 -2.15
CA LYS A 218 -11.32 -1.92 -2.51
C LYS A 218 -10.84 -3.38 -2.49
N LEU A 219 -11.08 -4.11 -1.42
CA LEU A 219 -10.65 -5.52 -1.31
C LEU A 219 -11.31 -6.39 -2.38
N LYS A 220 -12.59 -6.19 -2.66
CA LYS A 220 -13.31 -6.93 -3.71
C LYS A 220 -12.69 -6.72 -5.09
N THR A 221 -12.34 -5.48 -5.43
CA THR A 221 -11.70 -5.13 -6.70
C THR A 221 -10.29 -5.69 -6.78
N ALA A 222 -9.48 -5.46 -5.73
CA ALA A 222 -8.11 -5.94 -5.63
C ALA A 222 -8.05 -7.47 -5.72
N THR A 223 -8.93 -8.19 -5.01
CA THR A 223 -8.96 -9.66 -5.02
C THR A 223 -9.11 -10.20 -6.44
N LYS A 224 -10.06 -9.68 -7.21
CA LYS A 224 -10.29 -10.12 -8.61
C LYS A 224 -9.06 -9.89 -9.49
N ALA A 225 -8.43 -8.71 -9.38
CA ALA A 225 -7.25 -8.38 -10.17
C ALA A 225 -6.03 -9.24 -9.76
N LEU A 226 -5.83 -9.50 -8.47
CA LEU A 226 -4.75 -10.35 -7.96
C LEU A 226 -4.97 -11.83 -8.31
N GLU A 227 -6.22 -12.31 -8.37
CA GLU A 227 -6.52 -13.65 -8.91
C GLU A 227 -6.08 -13.78 -10.35
N MET A 228 -6.42 -12.82 -11.20
CA MET A 228 -5.96 -12.80 -12.59
C MET A 228 -4.43 -12.74 -12.67
N ALA A 229 -3.78 -11.86 -11.90
CA ALA A 229 -2.32 -11.78 -11.86
C ALA A 229 -1.69 -13.12 -11.44
N SER A 230 -2.29 -13.86 -10.50
CA SER A 230 -1.77 -15.16 -10.04
C SER A 230 -1.79 -16.25 -11.11
N LEU A 231 -2.65 -16.10 -12.13
CA LEU A 231 -2.74 -17.02 -13.28
C LEU A 231 -1.75 -16.66 -14.38
N TRP A 232 -1.35 -15.39 -14.50
CA TRP A 232 -0.55 -14.85 -15.59
C TRP A 232 0.90 -14.52 -15.18
N GLY A 233 1.45 -15.23 -14.19
CA GLY A 233 2.85 -15.07 -13.78
C GLY A 233 3.09 -13.97 -12.75
N GLY A 234 2.12 -13.65 -11.93
CA GLY A 234 2.28 -12.74 -10.79
C GLY A 234 3.27 -13.27 -9.74
N PRO A 235 3.56 -12.49 -8.69
CA PRO A 235 4.54 -12.86 -7.65
C PRO A 235 4.28 -14.26 -7.08
N PRO A 236 5.33 -15.07 -6.85
CA PRO A 236 5.16 -16.48 -6.40
C PRO A 236 4.35 -16.65 -5.12
N GLY A 237 4.52 -15.73 -4.15
CA GLY A 237 3.80 -15.75 -2.87
C GLY A 237 2.32 -15.40 -2.97
N LEU A 238 1.87 -14.82 -4.07
CA LEU A 238 0.50 -14.33 -4.23
C LEU A 238 -0.56 -15.42 -4.06
N LYS A 239 -0.33 -16.62 -4.61
CA LYS A 239 -1.27 -17.75 -4.51
C LYS A 239 -1.55 -18.16 -3.07
N ALA A 240 -0.54 -18.08 -2.19
CA ALA A 240 -0.67 -18.46 -0.78
C ALA A 240 -1.52 -17.45 0.01
N VAL A 241 -1.51 -16.18 -0.38
CA VAL A 241 -2.17 -15.08 0.35
C VAL A 241 -3.64 -14.90 -0.08
N LEU A 242 -3.96 -15.22 -1.32
CA LEU A 242 -5.31 -15.03 -1.89
C LEU A 242 -6.46 -15.61 -1.06
N PRO A 243 -6.38 -16.82 -0.50
CA PRO A 243 -7.47 -17.36 0.33
C PRO A 243 -7.79 -16.48 1.54
N GLY A 244 -6.76 -15.92 2.21
CA GLY A 244 -6.92 -15.00 3.33
C GLY A 244 -7.58 -13.68 2.91
N ILE A 245 -7.15 -13.12 1.78
CA ILE A 245 -7.75 -11.89 1.22
C ILE A 245 -9.22 -12.11 0.89
N LYS A 246 -9.58 -13.24 0.28
CA LYS A 246 -10.97 -13.61 -0.03
C LYS A 246 -11.82 -13.76 1.23
N ALA A 247 -11.29 -14.45 2.24
CA ALA A 247 -11.99 -14.61 3.52
C ALA A 247 -12.27 -13.25 4.16
N ASN A 248 -11.31 -12.33 4.09
CA ASN A 248 -11.44 -10.96 4.61
C ASN A 248 -12.46 -10.13 3.81
N ALA A 249 -12.47 -10.22 2.49
CA ALA A 249 -13.49 -9.56 1.67
C ALA A 249 -14.91 -10.09 2.00
N GLY A 250 -15.07 -11.41 2.20
CA GLY A 250 -16.33 -12.01 2.63
C GLY A 250 -16.72 -11.65 4.07
N PHE A 251 -15.77 -11.44 4.96
CA PHE A 251 -16.05 -10.93 6.31
C PHE A 251 -16.57 -9.48 6.26
N LEU A 252 -15.89 -8.60 5.50
CA LEU A 252 -16.33 -7.22 5.31
C LEU A 252 -17.70 -7.13 4.63
N GLU A 253 -17.99 -8.01 3.68
CA GLU A 253 -19.31 -8.08 3.04
C GLU A 253 -20.41 -8.28 4.08
N ARG A 254 -20.26 -9.27 4.96
CA ARG A 254 -21.20 -9.49 6.06
C ARG A 254 -21.32 -8.27 6.98
N LEU A 255 -20.18 -7.68 7.38
CA LEU A 255 -20.16 -6.52 8.25
C LEU A 255 -20.85 -5.29 7.62
N VAL A 256 -20.73 -5.11 6.30
CA VAL A 256 -21.37 -4.01 5.57
C VAL A 256 -22.88 -4.25 5.40
N LEU A 257 -23.26 -5.50 5.15
CA LEU A 257 -24.66 -5.88 4.89
C LEU A 257 -25.46 -6.12 6.17
N ASP A 258 -24.79 -6.29 7.34
CA ASP A 258 -25.47 -6.39 8.62
C ASP A 258 -26.36 -5.16 8.87
N PRO A 259 -27.62 -5.35 9.33
CA PRO A 259 -28.51 -4.24 9.67
C PRO A 259 -27.86 -3.25 10.63
N ALA A 260 -28.07 -1.95 10.41
CA ALA A 260 -27.44 -0.87 11.19
C ALA A 260 -27.67 -0.99 12.71
N ALA A 261 -28.82 -1.51 13.12
CA ALA A 261 -29.17 -1.71 14.53
C ALA A 261 -28.47 -2.91 15.18
N VAL A 262 -27.94 -3.85 14.38
CA VAL A 262 -27.32 -5.10 14.86
C VAL A 262 -26.21 -5.51 13.91
N LYS A 263 -25.00 -5.05 14.16
CA LYS A 263 -23.83 -5.50 13.42
C LYS A 263 -23.22 -6.72 14.11
N ASP A 264 -23.67 -7.90 13.72
CA ASP A 264 -23.22 -9.16 14.32
C ASP A 264 -21.70 -9.36 14.25
N SER A 265 -21.11 -8.99 13.11
CA SER A 265 -19.68 -9.15 12.86
C SER A 265 -18.82 -8.09 13.55
N LEU A 266 -19.41 -6.99 14.06
CA LEU A 266 -18.65 -5.86 14.62
C LEU A 266 -17.84 -6.26 15.86
N SER A 267 -18.43 -7.06 16.75
CA SER A 267 -17.72 -7.50 17.98
C SER A 267 -16.48 -8.32 17.66
N LEU A 268 -16.56 -9.19 16.63
CA LEU A 268 -15.42 -10.00 16.16
C LEU A 268 -14.37 -9.13 15.48
N ASP A 269 -14.79 -8.15 14.68
CA ASP A 269 -13.87 -7.21 14.06
C ASP A 269 -13.10 -6.39 15.08
N LEU A 270 -13.80 -5.86 16.10
CA LEU A 270 -13.17 -5.11 17.17
C LEU A 270 -12.17 -5.95 17.97
N LEU A 271 -12.47 -7.23 18.26
CA LEU A 271 -11.50 -8.12 18.91
C LEU A 271 -10.28 -8.39 18.02
N ALA A 272 -10.47 -8.59 16.72
CA ALA A 272 -9.35 -8.73 15.80
C ALA A 272 -8.53 -7.44 15.71
N HIS A 273 -9.18 -6.28 15.74
CA HIS A 273 -8.54 -4.98 15.77
C HIS A 273 -7.67 -4.80 17.04
N VAL A 274 -8.16 -5.24 18.22
CA VAL A 274 -7.36 -5.25 19.46
C VAL A 274 -6.05 -5.98 19.27
N SER A 275 -6.10 -7.21 18.73
CA SER A 275 -4.91 -8.02 18.50
C SER A 275 -3.91 -7.31 17.57
N ARG A 276 -4.39 -6.72 16.48
CA ARG A 276 -3.54 -5.96 15.55
C ARG A 276 -2.92 -4.72 16.20
N ARG A 277 -3.71 -3.95 16.95
CA ARG A 277 -3.22 -2.76 17.66
C ARG A 277 -2.19 -3.10 18.72
N LEU A 278 -2.40 -4.18 19.44
CA LEU A 278 -1.48 -4.58 20.51
C LEU A 278 -0.17 -5.18 19.98
N HIS A 279 -0.25 -6.09 18.98
CA HIS A 279 0.89 -6.90 18.57
C HIS A 279 1.60 -6.40 17.30
N VAL A 280 0.91 -5.65 16.42
CA VAL A 280 1.48 -5.14 15.18
C VAL A 280 1.79 -3.65 15.28
N ALA A 281 0.84 -2.85 15.72
CA ALA A 281 1.01 -1.39 15.82
C ALA A 281 1.66 -0.95 17.14
N HIS A 282 1.71 -1.82 18.17
CA HIS A 282 2.21 -1.50 19.51
C HIS A 282 1.50 -0.29 20.15
N ASP A 283 0.17 -0.20 19.94
CA ASP A 283 -0.68 0.88 20.42
C ASP A 283 -1.69 0.33 21.46
N PRO A 284 -1.29 0.21 22.74
CA PRO A 284 -2.16 -0.32 23.79
C PRO A 284 -3.35 0.59 24.13
N GLU A 285 -3.26 1.90 23.91
CA GLU A 285 -4.37 2.82 24.12
C GLU A 285 -5.53 2.54 23.17
N ALA A 286 -5.25 2.53 21.86
CA ALA A 286 -6.27 2.23 20.87
C ALA A 286 -6.80 0.79 21.01
N ALA A 287 -5.91 -0.17 21.35
CA ALA A 287 -6.31 -1.54 21.63
C ALA A 287 -7.30 -1.62 22.81
N MET A 288 -7.03 -0.91 23.91
CA MET A 288 -7.91 -0.88 25.08
C MET A 288 -9.30 -0.32 24.75
N ILE A 289 -9.36 0.80 24.04
CA ILE A 289 -10.64 1.41 23.65
C ILE A 289 -11.44 0.48 22.73
N ALA A 290 -10.78 -0.15 21.76
CA ALA A 290 -11.43 -1.12 20.88
C ALA A 290 -11.96 -2.34 21.68
N LEU A 291 -11.21 -2.82 22.66
CA LEU A 291 -11.60 -3.94 23.51
C LEU A 291 -12.82 -3.63 24.37
N VAL A 292 -12.83 -2.46 25.02
CA VAL A 292 -13.98 -1.97 25.79
C VAL A 292 -15.22 -1.86 24.91
N ARG A 293 -15.03 -1.35 23.68
CA ARG A 293 -16.11 -1.24 22.70
C ARG A 293 -16.58 -2.61 22.19
N ALA A 294 -15.66 -3.58 22.00
CA ALA A 294 -16.01 -4.94 21.66
C ALA A 294 -16.91 -5.57 22.73
N LEU A 295 -16.51 -5.50 23.99
CA LEU A 295 -17.27 -6.01 25.12
C LEU A 295 -18.68 -5.41 25.17
N GLU A 296 -18.79 -4.10 25.02
CA GLU A 296 -20.09 -3.41 24.99
C GLU A 296 -20.96 -3.85 23.80
N SER A 297 -20.34 -4.05 22.62
CA SER A 297 -21.06 -4.46 21.43
C SER A 297 -21.67 -5.87 21.54
N PHE A 298 -21.04 -6.78 22.29
CA PHE A 298 -21.64 -8.09 22.60
C PHE A 298 -22.93 -7.93 23.40
N ALA A 299 -22.93 -7.11 24.44
CA ALA A 299 -24.12 -6.87 25.26
C ALA A 299 -25.23 -6.17 24.46
N GLN A 300 -24.90 -5.13 23.70
CA GLN A 300 -25.85 -4.40 22.86
C GLN A 300 -26.55 -5.32 21.85
N ARG A 301 -25.76 -6.17 21.20
CA ARG A 301 -26.27 -7.15 20.23
C ARG A 301 -27.27 -8.11 20.87
N LEU A 302 -26.95 -8.71 22.03
CA LEU A 302 -27.81 -9.66 22.71
C LEU A 302 -29.11 -9.00 23.19
N LEU A 303 -29.01 -7.82 23.83
CA LEU A 303 -30.19 -7.06 24.26
C LEU A 303 -31.13 -6.75 23.10
N PHE A 304 -30.57 -6.33 21.97
CA PHE A 304 -31.40 -6.01 20.81
C PHE A 304 -31.97 -7.27 20.14
N LYS A 305 -31.17 -8.31 19.90
CA LYS A 305 -31.63 -9.51 19.19
C LYS A 305 -32.67 -10.30 19.95
N GLN A 306 -32.41 -10.55 21.22
CA GLN A 306 -33.27 -11.42 22.03
C GLN A 306 -34.44 -10.67 22.66
N HIS A 307 -34.23 -9.40 23.09
CA HIS A 307 -35.18 -8.66 23.86
C HIS A 307 -35.70 -7.39 23.17
N LYS A 308 -35.22 -7.03 22.00
CA LYS A 308 -35.56 -5.79 21.25
C LYS A 308 -35.22 -4.51 22.01
N ILE A 309 -34.36 -4.58 23.03
CA ILE A 309 -33.92 -3.44 23.82
C ILE A 309 -32.82 -2.68 23.08
N LYS A 310 -33.06 -1.39 22.84
CA LYS A 310 -32.07 -0.46 22.29
C LYS A 310 -31.38 0.24 23.46
N THR A 311 -30.09 0.01 23.65
CA THR A 311 -29.33 0.52 24.81
C THR A 311 -29.17 2.03 24.84
N TRP A 312 -29.50 2.73 23.76
CA TRP A 312 -29.47 4.18 23.62
C TRP A 312 -30.88 4.83 23.64
N ASP A 313 -31.92 4.02 23.78
CA ASP A 313 -33.32 4.45 23.78
C ASP A 313 -34.18 3.36 24.47
N VAL A 314 -33.93 3.18 25.76
CA VAL A 314 -34.51 2.09 26.55
C VAL A 314 -35.91 2.48 27.02
N LEU A 315 -36.83 1.55 26.93
CA LEU A 315 -38.15 1.69 27.60
C LEU A 315 -38.06 0.97 28.95
N PRO A 316 -38.31 1.66 30.09
CA PRO A 316 -38.19 1.05 31.42
C PRO A 316 -38.97 -0.26 31.57
N GLU A 317 -40.13 -0.37 30.93
CA GLU A 317 -41.02 -1.56 30.92
C GLU A 317 -40.40 -2.79 30.28
N GLN A 318 -39.39 -2.61 29.42
CA GLN A 318 -38.63 -3.72 28.79
C GLN A 318 -37.60 -4.34 29.73
N LEU A 319 -37.30 -3.68 30.85
CA LEU A 319 -36.26 -4.10 31.77
C LEU A 319 -36.81 -5.01 32.88
N PRO A 320 -35.95 -5.86 33.48
CA PRO A 320 -36.29 -6.53 34.73
C PRO A 320 -36.76 -5.54 35.77
N GLN A 321 -37.80 -5.91 36.56
CA GLN A 321 -38.44 -5.04 37.53
C GLN A 321 -37.45 -4.32 38.46
N VAL A 322 -36.38 -5.02 38.88
CA VAL A 322 -35.33 -4.49 39.76
C VAL A 322 -34.52 -3.34 39.13
N LEU A 323 -34.55 -3.17 37.82
CA LEU A 323 -33.82 -2.12 37.10
C LEU A 323 -34.73 -0.97 36.63
N GLN A 324 -36.05 -1.13 36.69
CA GLN A 324 -36.97 -0.11 36.17
C GLN A 324 -36.88 1.19 36.92
N GLU A 325 -36.84 1.15 38.27
CA GLU A 325 -36.67 2.33 39.10
C GLU A 325 -35.33 3.03 38.84
N THR A 326 -34.24 2.28 38.83
CA THR A 326 -32.90 2.81 38.48
C THR A 326 -32.87 3.43 37.07
N CYS A 327 -33.58 2.84 36.13
CA CYS A 327 -33.69 3.39 34.77
C CYS A 327 -34.36 4.79 34.83
N ARG A 328 -35.50 4.90 35.48
CA ARG A 328 -36.26 6.16 35.56
C ARG A 328 -35.51 7.27 36.31
N THR A 329 -34.72 6.92 37.31
CA THR A 329 -34.05 7.90 38.19
C THR A 329 -32.63 8.27 37.71
N SER A 330 -31.91 7.38 37.01
CA SER A 330 -30.47 7.55 36.80
C SER A 330 -30.00 7.39 35.34
N TRP A 331 -30.87 6.97 34.39
CA TRP A 331 -30.43 6.74 33.02
C TRP A 331 -31.00 7.76 32.03
N LEU A 332 -31.82 8.70 32.51
CA LEU A 332 -32.32 9.77 31.66
C LEU A 332 -31.19 10.67 31.22
N ASP A 333 -31.09 10.86 29.92
CA ASP A 333 -30.20 11.83 29.32
C ASP A 333 -30.94 13.15 29.13
N ASP A 334 -30.43 14.20 29.77
CA ASP A 334 -31.09 15.52 29.83
C ASP A 334 -31.10 16.24 28.49
N VAL A 335 -30.27 15.77 27.51
CA VAL A 335 -30.14 16.43 26.20
C VAL A 335 -31.26 15.97 25.26
N ASP A 336 -31.53 14.66 25.17
CA ASP A 336 -32.48 14.09 24.22
C ASP A 336 -33.69 13.41 24.86
N GLY A 337 -33.77 13.41 26.19
CA GLY A 337 -34.88 12.86 26.97
C GLY A 337 -35.00 11.32 26.90
N LYS A 338 -33.93 10.64 26.50
CA LYS A 338 -33.89 9.18 26.34
C LYS A 338 -33.19 8.51 27.50
N TYR A 339 -33.61 7.28 27.79
CA TYR A 339 -32.91 6.46 28.77
C TYR A 339 -31.76 5.71 28.09
N LYS A 340 -30.53 5.96 28.56
CA LYS A 340 -29.30 5.37 28.04
C LYS A 340 -28.63 4.46 29.06
N MET A 341 -28.25 3.25 28.59
CA MET A 341 -27.62 2.25 29.47
C MET A 341 -26.10 2.40 29.46
N SER A 342 -25.50 2.54 30.65
CA SER A 342 -24.07 2.30 30.79
C SER A 342 -23.71 0.84 30.49
N ARG A 343 -22.43 0.57 30.14
CA ARG A 343 -21.92 -0.79 29.92
C ARG A 343 -22.31 -1.75 31.08
N GLN A 344 -22.08 -1.36 32.34
CA GLN A 344 -22.42 -2.18 33.48
C GLN A 344 -23.94 -2.45 33.57
N SER A 345 -24.77 -1.46 33.26
CA SER A 345 -26.22 -1.60 33.24
C SER A 345 -26.70 -2.56 32.17
N GLN A 346 -26.04 -2.61 31.00
CA GLN A 346 -26.34 -3.57 29.93
C GLN A 346 -26.16 -5.02 30.41
N PHE A 347 -25.03 -5.33 31.05
CA PHE A 347 -24.79 -6.68 31.58
C PHE A 347 -25.70 -7.03 32.78
N ARG A 348 -26.07 -6.05 33.64
CA ARG A 348 -27.06 -6.27 34.67
C ARG A 348 -28.45 -6.58 34.11
N ALA A 349 -28.83 -5.89 33.03
CA ALA A 349 -30.09 -6.17 32.33
C ALA A 349 -30.08 -7.58 31.72
N LEU A 350 -29.01 -7.95 30.99
CA LEU A 350 -28.87 -9.29 30.49
C LEU A 350 -28.97 -10.36 31.59
N ALA A 351 -28.26 -10.20 32.69
CA ALA A 351 -28.33 -11.12 33.82
C ALA A 351 -29.75 -11.23 34.42
N GLY A 352 -30.43 -10.10 34.59
CA GLY A 352 -31.84 -10.06 35.09
C GLY A 352 -32.83 -10.65 34.10
N LEU A 353 -32.50 -10.68 32.79
CA LEU A 353 -33.28 -11.35 31.75
C LEU A 353 -32.91 -12.84 31.58
N GLY A 354 -32.00 -13.35 32.41
CA GLY A 354 -31.59 -14.75 32.41
C GLY A 354 -30.50 -15.11 31.38
N ASP A 355 -29.89 -14.12 30.73
CA ASP A 355 -28.86 -14.36 29.73
C ASP A 355 -27.54 -14.85 30.37
N PRO A 356 -26.97 -15.97 29.89
CA PRO A 356 -25.73 -16.56 30.43
C PRO A 356 -24.53 -15.59 30.41
N LEU A 357 -24.38 -14.76 29.37
CA LEU A 357 -23.27 -13.80 29.27
C LEU A 357 -23.39 -12.72 30.36
N GLY A 358 -24.58 -12.21 30.60
CA GLY A 358 -24.84 -11.26 31.68
C GLY A 358 -24.49 -11.84 33.05
N GLN A 359 -24.95 -13.07 33.35
CA GLN A 359 -24.63 -13.78 34.58
C GLN A 359 -23.12 -14.04 34.73
N ALA A 360 -22.45 -14.47 33.68
CA ALA A 360 -21.01 -14.68 33.69
C ALA A 360 -20.23 -13.40 33.93
N PHE A 361 -20.61 -12.29 33.31
CA PHE A 361 -20.02 -10.96 33.53
C PHE A 361 -20.12 -10.53 35.00
N LEU A 362 -21.26 -10.73 35.61
CA LEU A 362 -21.44 -10.36 37.01
C LEU A 362 -20.57 -11.23 37.96
N ARG A 363 -20.42 -12.51 37.68
CA ARG A 363 -19.49 -13.38 38.43
C ARG A 363 -18.04 -12.94 38.29
N GLU A 364 -17.61 -12.59 37.08
CA GLU A 364 -16.22 -12.16 36.78
C GLU A 364 -15.98 -10.66 37.11
N TRP A 365 -17.00 -9.93 37.53
CA TRP A 365 -16.89 -8.50 37.78
C TRP A 365 -15.75 -8.09 38.72
N PRO A 366 -15.47 -8.79 39.85
CA PRO A 366 -14.34 -8.45 40.69
C PRO A 366 -13.00 -8.45 39.99
N THR A 367 -12.82 -9.36 39.03
CA THR A 367 -11.59 -9.48 38.18
C THR A 367 -11.58 -8.44 37.07
N MET A 368 -12.73 -8.21 36.43
CA MET A 368 -12.83 -7.33 35.27
C MET A 368 -12.84 -5.84 35.64
N LYS A 369 -13.40 -5.48 36.79
CA LYS A 369 -13.52 -4.08 37.22
C LYS A 369 -12.18 -3.34 37.22
N PRO A 370 -11.09 -3.82 37.85
CA PRO A 370 -9.82 -3.10 37.86
C PRO A 370 -9.20 -2.92 36.46
N LEU A 371 -9.48 -3.87 35.53
CA LEU A 371 -9.02 -3.79 34.15
C LEU A 371 -9.82 -2.75 33.34
N LEU A 372 -11.13 -2.68 33.58
CA LEU A 372 -11.99 -1.66 32.98
C LEU A 372 -11.75 -0.27 33.57
N ASP A 373 -11.40 -0.18 34.85
CA ASP A 373 -10.98 1.08 35.49
C ASP A 373 -9.66 1.58 34.88
N ALA A 374 -8.73 0.67 34.53
CA ALA A 374 -7.50 1.04 33.79
C ALA A 374 -7.81 1.67 32.42
N ALA A 375 -8.83 1.18 31.71
CA ALA A 375 -9.31 1.81 30.48
C ALA A 375 -9.86 3.23 30.72
N ASN A 376 -10.61 3.43 31.78
CA ASN A 376 -11.16 4.74 32.12
C ASN A 376 -10.08 5.75 32.54
N HIS A 377 -8.99 5.27 33.19
CA HIS A 377 -7.87 6.11 33.60
C HIS A 377 -6.85 6.31 32.47
N GLY A 378 -6.98 5.62 31.35
CA GLY A 378 -6.14 5.79 30.17
C GLY A 378 -6.31 7.16 29.51
N VAL A 379 -5.30 7.58 28.73
CA VAL A 379 -5.28 8.90 28.06
C VAL A 379 -6.43 9.03 27.06
N LEU A 380 -6.74 7.97 26.32
CA LEU A 380 -7.89 7.94 25.40
C LEU A 380 -9.23 7.64 26.11
N GLY A 381 -9.20 7.34 27.42
CA GLY A 381 -10.37 7.27 28.28
C GLY A 381 -10.71 8.64 28.85
N HIS A 382 -10.69 8.74 30.17
CA HIS A 382 -10.98 9.97 30.91
C HIS A 382 -9.85 10.34 31.89
N GLY A 383 -8.69 9.67 31.79
CA GLY A 383 -7.56 9.82 32.70
C GLY A 383 -6.34 10.41 32.04
N PHE A 384 -5.18 10.23 32.70
CA PHE A 384 -3.93 10.88 32.33
C PHE A 384 -2.75 9.89 32.27
N GLU A 385 -2.98 8.61 32.55
CA GLU A 385 -1.93 7.60 32.58
C GLU A 385 -1.98 6.71 31.35
N PRO A 386 -0.84 6.45 30.66
CA PRO A 386 -0.82 5.54 29.54
C PRO A 386 -1.21 4.11 29.95
N VAL A 387 -2.05 3.47 29.14
CA VAL A 387 -2.44 2.07 29.35
C VAL A 387 -1.27 1.15 29.08
N LYS A 388 -1.02 0.20 30.01
CA LYS A 388 0.02 -0.81 29.84
C LYS A 388 -0.48 -1.99 29.00
N SER A 389 0.38 -2.49 28.08
CA SER A 389 0.06 -3.63 27.22
C SER A 389 -0.42 -4.87 27.98
N GLU A 390 0.17 -5.14 29.15
CA GLU A 390 -0.22 -6.28 29.98
C GLU A 390 -1.66 -6.17 30.49
N ARG A 391 -2.16 -4.95 30.77
CA ARG A 391 -3.54 -4.71 31.17
C ARG A 391 -4.52 -4.97 30.02
N VAL A 392 -4.13 -4.57 28.81
CA VAL A 392 -4.92 -4.86 27.60
C VAL A 392 -5.01 -6.37 27.40
N GLN A 393 -3.88 -7.08 27.50
CA GLN A 393 -3.85 -8.53 27.31
C GLN A 393 -4.72 -9.25 28.36
N GLN A 394 -4.59 -8.88 29.64
CA GLN A 394 -5.41 -9.44 30.73
C GLN A 394 -6.91 -9.24 30.48
N LEU A 395 -7.32 -8.04 30.05
CA LEU A 395 -8.72 -7.78 29.72
C LEU A 395 -9.16 -8.53 28.46
N TYR A 396 -8.31 -8.62 27.45
CA TYR A 396 -8.57 -9.39 26.21
C TYR A 396 -8.86 -10.86 26.52
N ASP A 397 -7.99 -11.49 27.32
CA ASP A 397 -8.15 -12.89 27.71
C ASP A 397 -9.46 -13.10 28.52
N ALA A 398 -9.77 -12.17 29.41
CA ALA A 398 -11.03 -12.21 30.19
C ALA A 398 -12.26 -12.07 29.28
N VAL A 399 -12.22 -11.16 28.28
CA VAL A 399 -13.33 -10.95 27.32
C VAL A 399 -13.49 -12.16 26.41
N VAL A 400 -12.40 -12.71 25.87
CA VAL A 400 -12.43 -13.93 25.03
C VAL A 400 -13.01 -15.09 25.81
N LYS A 401 -12.55 -15.33 27.04
CA LYS A 401 -13.10 -16.38 27.93
C LYS A 401 -14.58 -16.15 28.22
N LEU A 402 -14.97 -14.91 28.52
CA LEU A 402 -16.35 -14.54 28.84
C LEU A 402 -17.30 -14.77 27.66
N THR A 403 -16.87 -14.39 26.46
CA THR A 403 -17.71 -14.45 25.24
C THR A 403 -17.66 -15.78 24.51
N GLY A 404 -16.70 -16.65 24.84
CA GLY A 404 -16.47 -17.93 24.15
C GLY A 404 -16.00 -17.76 22.70
N VAL A 405 -15.50 -16.60 22.33
CA VAL A 405 -14.97 -16.35 20.99
C VAL A 405 -13.70 -17.14 20.79
N THR A 406 -13.60 -17.83 19.66
CA THR A 406 -12.37 -18.55 19.26
C THR A 406 -11.53 -17.70 18.31
N GLU A 407 -10.22 -17.86 18.40
CA GLU A 407 -9.29 -17.12 17.50
C GLU A 407 -9.55 -17.40 16.01
N SER A 408 -10.02 -18.61 15.69
CA SER A 408 -10.38 -19.00 14.31
C SER A 408 -11.60 -18.26 13.76
N SER A 409 -12.43 -17.66 14.62
CA SER A 409 -13.60 -16.87 14.22
C SER A 409 -13.27 -15.41 13.92
N LEU A 410 -12.07 -14.96 14.26
CA LEU A 410 -11.61 -13.60 14.04
C LEU A 410 -11.03 -13.41 12.64
N PRO A 411 -11.30 -12.27 11.96
CA PRO A 411 -10.64 -11.98 10.69
C PRO A 411 -9.13 -11.78 10.91
N LYS A 412 -8.32 -12.49 10.13
CA LYS A 412 -6.86 -12.39 10.16
C LYS A 412 -6.37 -11.64 8.93
N PHE A 413 -5.64 -10.56 9.14
CA PHE A 413 -5.00 -9.85 8.05
C PHE A 413 -3.84 -10.68 7.51
N PRO A 414 -3.70 -10.79 6.18
CA PRO A 414 -2.66 -11.62 5.59
C PRO A 414 -1.28 -10.96 5.73
N SER A 415 -0.25 -11.78 5.75
CA SER A 415 1.13 -11.33 5.55
C SER A 415 1.49 -11.48 4.08
N LEU A 416 1.98 -10.43 3.45
CA LEU A 416 2.43 -10.43 2.07
C LEU A 416 3.88 -10.95 2.00
N ALA A 417 4.09 -12.04 1.29
CA ALA A 417 5.40 -12.57 0.92
C ALA A 417 5.54 -12.46 -0.61
N LEU A 418 6.06 -11.32 -1.09
CA LEU A 418 6.09 -10.95 -2.51
C LEU A 418 7.50 -10.93 -3.08
#